data_0e539a7cb84609b6252023fecb52bf61
#
_entry.id   0e539a7cb84609b6252023fecb52bf61
#
_cell.length_a   1.000
_cell.length_b   1.000
_cell.length_c   1.000
_cell.angle_alpha   90.00
_cell.angle_beta   90.00
_cell.angle_gamma   90.00
#
_symmetry.space_group_name_H-M   'P 1'
#
loop_
_entity.id
_entity.type
_entity.pdbx_description
1 polymer ?
#
loop_
_entity_poly.entity_id
_entity_poly.type
_entity_poly.pdbx_seq_one_letter_code
_entity_poly.pdbx_strand_id
1 'polypeptide(L)'
;MYKMQKMDRNIPWDIIIKGFKHEISLEEQIDLERWLADEKNLSVYKDLQSLWLTIIEEGTTFESNVDALWAKMELRMKKNEPKIIKFSQASFRWFSGAACVLILALLSLTGYISLETYKGGPVYTYSSLTGKSKVILPDGSRVWLNTESTLEYSASIWNKTRNVKLKGEAYFDVKKDPDRPFIVKSNNFDVRVHGTTFNVAARDNEPNINVSLLSGSVVVANGSVSKKIVPGETAVCSKSQGSILTKKNDVLFAAMWANESIHFERKSIKELSKYLSKWYGVKIILDPLIPEDQTYTFSIRHEPLEEI
;
A
#
# COMPACT_ATOMS: atom_id res chain seq x y z
N MET A 1 8.81 28.01 20.97
CA MET A 1 8.43 26.90 20.07
C MET A 1 6.90 26.94 19.95
N TYR A 2 6.39 27.80 19.04
CA TYR A 2 4.95 27.94 18.82
C TYR A 2 4.49 26.86 17.87
N LYS A 3 3.60 25.97 18.35
CA LYS A 3 2.89 24.98 17.53
C LYS A 3 1.94 25.74 16.60
N MET A 4 2.28 25.84 15.31
CA MET A 4 1.31 26.24 14.28
C MET A 4 0.26 25.15 14.15
N GLN A 5 -0.89 25.40 14.72
CA GLN A 5 -2.09 24.59 14.51
C GLN A 5 -2.53 24.80 13.05
N LYS A 6 -2.55 23.73 12.27
CA LYS A 6 -2.97 23.71 10.86
C LYS A 6 -4.43 24.17 10.81
N MET A 7 -4.65 25.43 10.44
CA MET A 7 -5.98 26.00 10.22
C MET A 7 -6.43 25.61 8.80
N ASP A 8 -7.22 24.57 8.70
CA ASP A 8 -7.99 24.22 7.51
C ASP A 8 -9.19 25.17 7.39
N ARG A 9 -8.94 26.42 6.99
CA ARG A 9 -9.97 27.39 6.62
C ARG A 9 -9.76 27.76 5.17
N ASN A 10 -10.78 27.52 4.38
CA ASN A 10 -10.82 27.93 2.99
C ASN A 10 -10.97 29.48 2.95
N ILE A 11 -9.84 30.19 3.14
CA ILE A 11 -9.81 31.66 3.13
C ILE A 11 -9.77 32.09 1.65
N PRO A 12 -10.73 32.90 1.16
CA PRO A 12 -10.76 33.35 -0.22
C PRO A 12 -9.77 34.50 -0.46
N TRP A 13 -8.47 34.18 -0.44
CA TRP A 13 -7.37 35.15 -0.54
C TRP A 13 -7.49 36.10 -1.70
N ASP A 14 -7.87 35.61 -2.88
CA ASP A 14 -7.97 36.42 -4.09
C ASP A 14 -9.04 37.49 -3.96
N ILE A 15 -10.18 37.16 -3.37
CA ILE A 15 -11.29 38.11 -3.16
C ILE A 15 -10.94 39.11 -2.09
N ILE A 16 -10.29 38.71 -1.00
CA ILE A 16 -9.86 39.61 0.08
C ILE A 16 -8.83 40.63 -0.41
N ILE A 17 -7.82 40.19 -1.19
CA ILE A 17 -6.79 41.06 -1.73
C ILE A 17 -7.40 42.07 -2.72
N LYS A 18 -8.31 41.65 -3.58
CA LYS A 18 -9.05 42.55 -4.48
C LYS A 18 -9.91 43.55 -3.70
N GLY A 19 -10.53 43.11 -2.59
CA GLY A 19 -11.28 44.02 -1.69
C GLY A 19 -10.40 45.11 -1.10
N PHE A 20 -9.20 44.80 -0.64
CA PHE A 20 -8.26 45.78 -0.10
C PHE A 20 -7.70 46.73 -1.17
N LYS A 21 -7.62 46.29 -2.43
CA LYS A 21 -7.21 47.15 -3.56
C LYS A 21 -8.33 47.92 -4.19
N HIS A 22 -9.57 47.79 -3.73
CA HIS A 22 -10.79 48.36 -4.36
C HIS A 22 -11.04 47.87 -5.81
N GLU A 23 -10.60 46.67 -6.14
CA GLU A 23 -10.71 46.06 -7.48
C GLU A 23 -11.74 44.91 -7.52
N ILE A 24 -12.57 44.80 -6.49
CA ILE A 24 -13.55 43.71 -6.32
C ILE A 24 -14.77 43.92 -7.21
N SER A 25 -15.23 42.84 -7.91
CA SER A 25 -16.46 42.86 -8.69
C SER A 25 -17.71 42.70 -7.80
N LEU A 26 -18.88 42.99 -8.35
CA LEU A 26 -20.16 42.95 -7.61
C LEU A 26 -20.51 41.51 -7.17
N GLU A 27 -20.15 40.49 -7.98
CA GLU A 27 -20.34 39.06 -7.64
C GLU A 27 -19.38 38.64 -6.52
N GLU A 28 -18.11 39.02 -6.63
CA GLU A 28 -17.09 38.71 -5.63
C GLU A 28 -17.37 39.40 -4.28
N GLN A 29 -18.02 40.60 -4.32
CA GLN A 29 -18.45 41.30 -3.09
C GLN A 29 -19.52 40.53 -2.34
N ILE A 30 -20.49 39.96 -3.05
CA ILE A 30 -21.54 39.09 -2.45
C ILE A 30 -20.93 37.84 -1.79
N ASP A 31 -19.95 37.26 -2.44
CA ASP A 31 -19.26 36.08 -1.90
C ASP A 31 -18.39 36.42 -0.67
N LEU A 32 -17.76 37.59 -0.69
CA LEU A 32 -17.04 38.13 0.48
C LEU A 32 -17.98 38.39 1.66
N GLU A 33 -19.13 39.04 1.44
CA GLU A 33 -20.13 39.30 2.47
C GLU A 33 -20.69 38.00 3.07
N ARG A 34 -20.93 36.99 2.24
CA ARG A 34 -21.36 35.67 2.70
C ARG A 34 -20.28 34.98 3.56
N TRP A 35 -19.01 35.10 3.20
CA TRP A 35 -17.90 34.57 4.00
C TRP A 35 -17.73 35.34 5.32
N LEU A 36 -17.94 36.68 5.32
CA LEU A 36 -17.86 37.55 6.49
C LEU A 36 -19.04 37.39 7.47
N ALA A 37 -20.13 36.70 7.08
CA ALA A 37 -21.27 36.42 7.95
C ALA A 37 -20.89 35.55 9.17
N ASP A 38 -19.79 34.80 9.10
CA ASP A 38 -19.22 34.07 10.25
C ASP A 38 -18.33 35.00 11.08
N GLU A 39 -18.64 35.13 12.38
CA GLU A 39 -17.90 36.01 13.32
C GLU A 39 -16.38 35.71 13.34
N LYS A 40 -16.00 34.46 13.16
CA LYS A 40 -14.58 34.05 13.14
C LYS A 40 -13.88 34.55 11.88
N ASN A 41 -14.57 34.54 10.75
CA ASN A 41 -14.04 35.05 9.49
C ASN A 41 -13.95 36.56 9.50
N LEU A 42 -14.92 37.24 10.13
CA LEU A 42 -14.91 38.68 10.32
C LEU A 42 -13.72 39.13 11.16
N SER A 43 -13.37 38.38 12.22
CA SER A 43 -12.19 38.67 13.03
C SER A 43 -10.91 38.58 12.21
N VAL A 44 -10.76 37.48 11.44
CA VAL A 44 -9.59 37.27 10.55
C VAL A 44 -9.48 38.40 9.51
N TYR A 45 -10.61 38.81 8.93
CA TYR A 45 -10.63 39.89 7.94
C TYR A 45 -10.16 41.22 8.52
N LYS A 46 -10.60 41.57 9.73
CA LYS A 46 -10.16 42.78 10.44
C LYS A 46 -8.67 42.78 10.75
N ASP A 47 -8.13 41.62 11.16
CA ASP A 47 -6.71 41.48 11.44
C ASP A 47 -5.87 41.62 10.14
N LEU A 48 -6.33 41.05 9.04
CA LEU A 48 -5.70 41.22 7.72
C LEU A 48 -5.79 42.64 7.20
N GLN A 49 -6.92 43.30 7.41
CA GLN A 49 -7.09 44.73 7.02
C GLN A 49 -6.16 45.65 7.79
N SER A 50 -6.00 45.45 9.11
CA SER A 50 -5.07 46.24 9.93
C SER A 50 -3.62 46.04 9.46
N LEU A 51 -3.24 44.79 9.15
CA LEU A 51 -1.92 44.44 8.60
C LEU A 51 -1.68 45.12 7.25
N TRP A 52 -2.68 45.11 6.36
CA TRP A 52 -2.61 45.73 5.05
C TRP A 52 -2.40 47.26 5.14
N LEU A 53 -3.13 47.92 6.04
CA LEU A 53 -2.98 49.34 6.29
C LEU A 53 -1.58 49.68 6.82
N THR A 54 -1.05 48.88 7.75
CA THR A 54 0.32 49.04 8.27
C THR A 54 1.36 48.92 7.16
N ILE A 55 1.21 47.92 6.26
CA ILE A 55 2.13 47.74 5.13
C ILE A 55 2.10 48.91 4.15
N ILE A 56 0.92 49.47 3.89
CA ILE A 56 0.79 50.65 3.02
C ILE A 56 1.42 51.88 3.68
N GLU A 57 1.20 52.08 4.96
CA GLU A 57 1.73 53.24 5.74
C GLU A 57 3.26 53.19 5.82
N GLU A 58 3.83 52.01 6.13
CA GLU A 58 5.28 51.81 6.14
C GLU A 58 5.88 51.88 4.73
N GLY A 59 5.16 51.38 3.71
CA GLY A 59 5.58 51.45 2.30
C GLY A 59 5.64 52.88 1.75
N THR A 60 4.79 53.79 2.21
CA THR A 60 4.80 55.18 1.78
C THR A 60 5.91 56.01 2.45
N THR A 61 6.50 55.52 3.55
CA THR A 61 7.61 56.21 4.27
C THR A 61 8.99 55.72 3.80
N PHE A 62 9.07 54.75 2.92
CA PHE A 62 10.34 54.23 2.41
C PHE A 62 10.85 55.11 1.26
N GLU A 63 11.51 56.20 1.58
CA GLU A 63 12.38 56.92 0.64
C GLU A 63 13.67 56.12 0.45
N SER A 64 13.74 55.36 -0.64
CA SER A 64 14.97 54.66 -1.02
C SER A 64 16.00 55.68 -1.51
N ASN A 65 16.94 56.05 -0.64
CA ASN A 65 18.10 56.83 -1.06
C ASN A 65 19.06 55.88 -1.83
N VAL A 66 18.67 55.62 -3.09
CA VAL A 66 19.36 54.71 -3.99
C VAL A 66 20.81 55.17 -4.21
N ASP A 67 21.05 56.50 -4.27
CA ASP A 67 22.38 57.04 -4.49
C ASP A 67 23.34 56.82 -3.31
N ALA A 68 22.84 56.93 -2.09
CA ALA A 68 23.62 56.62 -0.88
C ALA A 68 23.91 55.12 -0.75
N LEU A 69 22.98 54.26 -1.17
CA LEU A 69 23.16 52.80 -1.22
C LEU A 69 24.17 52.42 -2.30
N TRP A 70 24.10 53.02 -3.47
CA TRP A 70 25.09 52.80 -4.54
C TRP A 70 26.48 53.23 -4.12
N ALA A 71 26.63 54.44 -3.54
CA ALA A 71 27.94 54.91 -3.04
C ALA A 71 28.51 53.98 -1.97
N LYS A 72 27.68 53.44 -1.06
CA LYS A 72 28.10 52.49 -0.03
C LYS A 72 28.49 51.13 -0.60
N MET A 73 27.80 50.69 -1.65
CA MET A 73 28.10 49.47 -2.36
C MET A 73 29.37 49.60 -3.20
N GLU A 74 29.60 50.72 -3.88
CA GLU A 74 30.82 51.01 -4.63
C GLU A 74 32.08 51.05 -3.75
N LEU A 75 31.96 51.67 -2.53
CA LEU A 75 33.01 51.65 -1.52
C LEU A 75 33.30 50.22 -1.01
N ARG A 76 32.31 49.37 -0.89
CA ARG A 76 32.51 47.97 -0.50
C ARG A 76 33.11 47.12 -1.63
N MET A 77 32.73 47.39 -2.86
CA MET A 77 33.30 46.70 -4.02
C MET A 77 34.79 47.10 -4.25
N LYS A 78 35.16 48.37 -4.09
CA LYS A 78 36.53 48.84 -4.16
C LYS A 78 37.44 48.32 -3.04
N LYS A 79 36.85 48.01 -1.86
CA LYS A 79 37.60 47.48 -0.71
C LYS A 79 37.88 45.99 -0.80
N ASN A 80 37.09 45.27 -1.59
CA ASN A 80 37.22 43.85 -1.84
C ASN A 80 37.60 43.59 -3.29
N GLU A 81 38.72 44.09 -3.74
CA GLU A 81 39.30 43.53 -4.95
C GLU A 81 39.59 42.06 -4.71
N PRO A 82 38.90 41.15 -5.42
CA PRO A 82 39.18 39.73 -5.26
C PRO A 82 40.65 39.52 -5.63
N LYS A 83 41.47 39.06 -4.69
CA LYS A 83 42.83 38.56 -5.03
C LYS A 83 42.64 37.47 -6.05
N ILE A 84 42.82 37.81 -7.33
CA ILE A 84 42.78 36.83 -8.40
C ILE A 84 43.93 35.86 -8.15
N ILE A 85 43.61 34.73 -7.51
CA ILE A 85 44.55 33.62 -7.39
C ILE A 85 44.74 33.11 -8.83
N LYS A 86 45.88 33.50 -9.45
CA LYS A 86 46.25 32.96 -10.76
C LYS A 86 46.60 31.50 -10.57
N PHE A 87 45.62 30.62 -10.70
CA PHE A 87 45.89 29.19 -10.82
C PHE A 87 46.70 28.96 -12.10
N SER A 88 47.86 28.30 -12.00
CA SER A 88 48.61 27.91 -13.18
C SER A 88 47.73 26.97 -14.04
N GLN A 89 47.82 27.08 -15.35
CA GLN A 89 47.05 26.19 -16.26
C GLN A 89 47.26 24.70 -15.95
N ALA A 90 48.46 24.35 -15.46
CA ALA A 90 48.78 22.98 -15.07
C ALA A 90 47.98 22.53 -13.82
N SER A 91 47.88 23.36 -12.76
CA SER A 91 47.07 23.02 -11.57
C SER A 91 45.59 22.96 -11.89
N PHE A 92 45.06 23.84 -12.77
CA PHE A 92 43.65 23.80 -13.20
C PHE A 92 43.30 22.48 -13.92
N ARG A 93 44.19 21.97 -14.79
CA ARG A 93 44.00 20.67 -15.48
C ARG A 93 44.01 19.49 -14.52
N TRP A 94 44.83 19.52 -13.47
CA TRP A 94 44.83 18.49 -12.44
C TRP A 94 43.56 18.53 -11.56
N PHE A 95 43.13 19.73 -11.16
CA PHE A 95 41.90 19.88 -10.39
C PHE A 95 40.64 19.52 -11.20
N SER A 96 40.61 19.88 -12.49
CA SER A 96 39.48 19.50 -13.35
C SER A 96 39.42 17.97 -13.57
N GLY A 97 40.57 17.30 -13.73
CA GLY A 97 40.65 15.85 -13.83
C GLY A 97 40.15 15.16 -12.54
N ALA A 98 40.62 15.63 -11.37
CA ALA A 98 40.19 15.12 -10.08
C ALA A 98 38.67 15.35 -9.83
N ALA A 99 38.15 16.53 -10.21
CA ALA A 99 36.73 16.84 -10.13
C ALA A 99 35.87 15.91 -11.01
N CYS A 100 36.33 15.65 -12.26
CA CYS A 100 35.64 14.69 -13.14
C CYS A 100 35.61 13.28 -12.54
N VAL A 101 36.68 12.81 -11.98
CA VAL A 101 36.73 11.48 -11.32
C VAL A 101 35.79 11.44 -10.10
N LEU A 102 35.79 12.50 -9.29
CA LEU A 102 34.88 12.60 -8.14
C LEU A 102 33.40 12.62 -8.57
N ILE A 103 33.05 13.37 -9.63
CA ILE A 103 31.69 13.41 -10.17
C ILE A 103 31.28 12.04 -10.71
N LEU A 104 32.15 11.36 -11.46
CA LEU A 104 31.88 10.01 -11.95
C LEU A 104 31.75 9.00 -10.79
N ALA A 105 32.59 9.11 -9.76
CA ALA A 105 32.45 8.27 -8.56
C ALA A 105 31.16 8.53 -7.80
N LEU A 106 30.75 9.78 -7.64
CA LEU A 106 29.46 10.15 -7.03
C LEU A 106 28.28 9.68 -7.87
N LEU A 107 28.32 9.84 -9.19
CA LEU A 107 27.28 9.33 -10.09
C LEU A 107 27.20 7.81 -10.06
N SER A 108 28.33 7.11 -10.02
CA SER A 108 28.35 5.64 -9.90
C SER A 108 27.82 5.19 -8.54
N LEU A 109 28.20 5.87 -7.45
CA LEU A 109 27.71 5.57 -6.10
C LEU A 109 26.21 5.86 -5.95
N THR A 110 25.75 7.00 -6.44
CA THR A 110 24.30 7.32 -6.44
C THR A 110 23.52 6.37 -7.31
N GLY A 111 24.04 6.01 -8.48
CA GLY A 111 23.48 4.98 -9.35
C GLY A 111 23.41 3.62 -8.66
N TYR A 112 24.47 3.20 -7.98
CA TYR A 112 24.53 1.95 -7.23
C TYR A 112 23.52 1.95 -6.08
N ILE A 113 23.47 2.99 -5.25
CA ILE A 113 22.50 3.13 -4.14
C ILE A 113 21.06 3.16 -4.68
N SER A 114 20.80 3.88 -5.77
CA SER A 114 19.49 3.94 -6.40
C SER A 114 19.05 2.57 -6.93
N LEU A 115 19.95 1.80 -7.55
CA LEU A 115 19.67 0.44 -8.01
C LEU A 115 19.37 -0.51 -6.85
N GLU A 116 20.09 -0.42 -5.73
CA GLU A 116 19.83 -1.24 -4.54
C GLU A 116 18.49 -0.87 -3.88
N THR A 117 18.17 0.40 -3.73
CA THR A 117 16.87 0.86 -3.17
C THR A 117 15.70 0.56 -4.12
N TYR A 118 15.90 0.61 -5.44
CA TYR A 118 14.86 0.30 -6.43
C TYR A 118 14.55 -1.21 -6.55
N LYS A 119 15.50 -2.09 -6.17
CA LYS A 119 15.25 -3.56 -6.14
C LYS A 119 14.12 -3.93 -5.18
N GLY A 120 13.83 -3.11 -4.20
CA GLY A 120 12.85 -3.36 -3.15
C GLY A 120 11.42 -2.94 -3.43
N GLY A 121 11.06 -2.30 -4.53
CA GLY A 121 9.69 -1.87 -4.90
C GLY A 121 8.71 -1.59 -3.74
N PRO A 122 7.59 -0.93 -3.93
CA PRO A 122 6.61 -0.74 -2.85
C PRO A 122 6.05 -2.08 -2.37
N VAL A 123 5.91 -2.21 -1.07
CA VAL A 123 5.24 -3.35 -0.43
C VAL A 123 3.83 -2.92 -0.09
N TYR A 124 2.85 -3.62 -0.66
CA TYR A 124 1.44 -3.43 -0.34
C TYR A 124 1.03 -4.47 0.70
N THR A 125 0.46 -4.02 1.80
CA THR A 125 -0.06 -4.91 2.86
C THR A 125 -1.57 -4.87 2.85
N TYR A 126 -2.18 -6.04 2.76
CA TYR A 126 -3.62 -6.27 2.81
C TYR A 126 -3.93 -7.12 4.02
N SER A 127 -4.89 -6.69 4.85
CA SER A 127 -5.28 -7.42 6.06
C SER A 127 -6.79 -7.57 6.15
N SER A 128 -7.24 -8.76 6.54
CA SER A 128 -8.62 -9.06 6.88
C SER A 128 -8.68 -9.45 8.36
N LEU A 129 -9.10 -8.51 9.20
CA LEU A 129 -9.18 -8.72 10.66
C LEU A 129 -10.44 -9.49 11.03
N THR A 130 -11.58 -9.04 10.49
CA THR A 130 -12.89 -9.67 10.70
C THR A 130 -13.54 -9.91 9.34
N GLY A 131 -14.11 -11.10 9.14
CA GLY A 131 -14.76 -11.45 7.89
C GLY A 131 -13.80 -11.84 6.77
N LYS A 132 -14.25 -11.68 5.54
CA LYS A 132 -13.52 -12.05 4.32
C LYS A 132 -13.27 -10.79 3.48
N SER A 133 -12.13 -10.68 2.84
CA SER A 133 -11.78 -9.55 1.97
C SER A 133 -11.33 -10.03 0.60
N LYS A 134 -11.80 -9.38 -0.46
CA LYS A 134 -11.35 -9.62 -1.84
C LYS A 134 -10.43 -8.50 -2.27
N VAL A 135 -9.27 -8.85 -2.80
CA VAL A 135 -8.23 -7.93 -3.23
C VAL A 135 -7.81 -8.25 -4.65
N ILE A 136 -7.60 -7.23 -5.46
CA ILE A 136 -6.97 -7.34 -6.78
C ILE A 136 -5.54 -6.81 -6.63
N LEU A 137 -4.57 -7.67 -6.89
CA LEU A 137 -3.16 -7.32 -6.82
C LEU A 137 -2.73 -6.50 -8.04
N PRO A 138 -1.62 -5.75 -7.96
CA PRO A 138 -1.10 -4.94 -9.07
C PRO A 138 -0.78 -5.74 -10.35
N ASP A 139 -0.52 -7.05 -10.26
CA ASP A 139 -0.32 -7.94 -11.40
C ASP A 139 -1.63 -8.40 -12.06
N GLY A 140 -2.77 -8.04 -11.48
CA GLY A 140 -4.11 -8.43 -11.90
C GLY A 140 -4.59 -9.77 -11.35
N SER A 141 -3.83 -10.42 -10.46
CA SER A 141 -4.26 -11.61 -9.71
C SER A 141 -5.32 -11.23 -8.68
N ARG A 142 -6.29 -12.13 -8.45
CA ARG A 142 -7.36 -11.95 -7.47
C ARG A 142 -7.06 -12.81 -6.25
N VAL A 143 -7.19 -12.22 -5.07
CA VAL A 143 -6.94 -12.91 -3.80
C VAL A 143 -8.10 -12.65 -2.86
N TRP A 144 -8.62 -13.70 -2.26
CA TRP A 144 -9.56 -13.60 -1.15
C TRP A 144 -8.79 -13.93 0.13
N LEU A 145 -8.87 -13.06 1.10
CA LEU A 145 -8.30 -13.25 2.44
C LEU A 145 -9.39 -13.71 3.38
N ASN A 146 -9.15 -14.79 4.09
CA ASN A 146 -10.03 -15.23 5.18
C ASN A 146 -9.84 -14.36 6.43
N THR A 147 -10.68 -14.52 7.43
CA THR A 147 -10.57 -13.86 8.74
C THR A 147 -9.16 -14.06 9.32
N GLU A 148 -8.62 -13.03 9.98
CA GLU A 148 -7.30 -13.01 10.62
C GLU A 148 -6.15 -13.34 9.65
N SER A 149 -6.24 -12.83 8.43
CA SER A 149 -5.23 -13.09 7.40
C SER A 149 -4.57 -11.82 6.92
N THR A 150 -3.28 -11.91 6.63
CA THR A 150 -2.48 -10.80 6.11
C THR A 150 -1.66 -11.26 4.90
N LEU A 151 -1.67 -10.44 3.84
CA LEU A 151 -0.93 -10.64 2.62
C LEU A 151 -0.05 -9.43 2.35
N GLU A 152 1.25 -9.62 2.23
CA GLU A 152 2.20 -8.61 1.78
C GLU A 152 2.58 -8.91 0.32
N TYR A 153 2.38 -7.95 -0.58
CA TYR A 153 2.76 -8.06 -1.99
C TYR A 153 3.92 -7.11 -2.29
N SER A 154 5.04 -7.64 -2.75
CA SER A 154 6.19 -6.84 -3.18
C SER A 154 6.09 -6.57 -4.68
N ALA A 155 5.74 -5.34 -5.03
CA ALA A 155 5.62 -4.88 -6.40
C ALA A 155 6.93 -4.26 -6.86
N SER A 156 7.75 -5.04 -7.56
CA SER A 156 8.88 -4.49 -8.30
C SER A 156 8.76 -4.89 -9.77
N ILE A 157 8.77 -3.90 -10.65
CA ILE A 157 8.74 -4.13 -12.10
C ILE A 157 10.01 -4.81 -12.62
N TRP A 158 11.08 -4.74 -11.82
CA TRP A 158 12.38 -5.35 -12.13
C TRP A 158 12.50 -6.80 -11.63
N ASN A 159 11.58 -7.26 -10.79
CA ASN A 159 11.62 -8.61 -10.27
C ASN A 159 11.16 -9.61 -11.32
N LYS A 160 12.00 -10.61 -11.55
CA LYS A 160 11.67 -11.79 -12.39
C LYS A 160 10.59 -12.67 -11.76
N THR A 161 10.07 -12.30 -10.57
CA THR A 161 9.07 -13.06 -9.83
C THR A 161 8.07 -12.12 -9.18
N ARG A 162 6.84 -12.60 -8.98
CA ARG A 162 5.75 -11.95 -8.24
C ARG A 162 5.69 -12.57 -6.85
N ASN A 163 6.18 -11.84 -5.84
CA ASN A 163 6.32 -12.40 -4.50
C ASN A 163 5.22 -11.87 -3.58
N VAL A 164 4.59 -12.77 -2.85
CA VAL A 164 3.69 -12.45 -1.75
C VAL A 164 4.09 -13.22 -0.50
N LYS A 165 3.85 -12.63 0.67
CA LYS A 165 4.01 -13.28 1.96
C LYS A 165 2.64 -13.38 2.62
N LEU A 166 2.27 -14.59 2.99
CA LEU A 166 0.96 -14.89 3.59
C LEU A 166 1.12 -15.32 5.03
N LYS A 167 0.26 -14.74 5.90
CA LYS A 167 -0.10 -15.25 7.22
C LYS A 167 -1.60 -15.46 7.25
N GLY A 168 -2.07 -16.59 7.78
CA GLY A 168 -3.49 -16.93 7.81
C GLY A 168 -3.91 -17.78 6.62
N GLU A 169 -5.08 -17.54 6.05
CA GLU A 169 -5.63 -18.33 4.94
C GLU A 169 -6.04 -17.42 3.79
N ALA A 170 -5.64 -17.82 2.57
CA ALA A 170 -6.00 -17.10 1.36
C ALA A 170 -6.28 -18.04 0.19
N TYR A 171 -7.28 -17.65 -0.59
CA TYR A 171 -7.60 -18.25 -1.89
C TYR A 171 -7.06 -17.36 -3.00
N PHE A 172 -6.36 -17.96 -3.93
CA PHE A 172 -5.67 -17.29 -5.02
C PHE A 172 -6.24 -17.72 -6.37
N ASP A 173 -6.56 -16.73 -7.19
CA ASP A 173 -6.80 -16.88 -8.61
C ASP A 173 -5.74 -16.06 -9.35
N VAL A 174 -4.61 -16.71 -9.62
CA VAL A 174 -3.40 -16.06 -10.12
C VAL A 174 -3.48 -15.90 -11.63
N LYS A 175 -3.30 -14.65 -12.09
CA LYS A 175 -3.21 -14.35 -13.52
C LYS A 175 -2.05 -15.11 -14.15
N LYS A 176 -2.33 -15.76 -15.28
CA LYS A 176 -1.33 -16.52 -16.03
C LYS A 176 -0.22 -15.62 -16.56
N ASP A 177 1.02 -15.92 -16.16
CA ASP A 177 2.23 -15.24 -16.59
C ASP A 177 3.39 -16.27 -16.52
N PRO A 178 3.74 -16.92 -17.65
CA PRO A 178 4.78 -17.95 -17.67
C PRO A 178 6.18 -17.42 -17.38
N ASP A 179 6.44 -16.16 -17.72
CA ASP A 179 7.77 -15.56 -17.62
C ASP A 179 8.09 -15.10 -16.21
N ARG A 180 7.06 -14.79 -15.41
CA ARG A 180 7.18 -14.31 -14.03
C ARG A 180 6.38 -15.20 -13.09
N PRO A 181 6.99 -16.20 -12.46
CA PRO A 181 6.31 -17.06 -11.50
C PRO A 181 5.78 -16.24 -10.32
N PHE A 182 4.61 -16.63 -9.83
CA PHE A 182 4.00 -16.11 -8.60
C PHE A 182 4.40 -17.02 -7.44
N ILE A 183 4.95 -16.44 -6.38
CA ILE A 183 5.49 -17.18 -5.23
C ILE A 183 4.80 -16.71 -3.97
N VAL A 184 4.06 -17.61 -3.32
CA VAL A 184 3.50 -17.39 -1.98
C VAL A 184 4.49 -17.93 -0.96
N LYS A 185 5.02 -17.05 -0.14
CA LYS A 185 5.89 -17.38 0.99
C LYS A 185 5.08 -17.45 2.27
N SER A 186 5.19 -18.55 2.99
CA SER A 186 4.59 -18.69 4.31
C SER A 186 5.47 -19.57 5.20
N ASN A 187 5.88 -19.04 6.33
CA ASN A 187 6.91 -19.65 7.17
C ASN A 187 8.14 -20.05 6.33
N ASN A 188 8.51 -21.34 6.35
CA ASN A 188 9.66 -21.88 5.61
C ASN A 188 9.26 -22.51 4.27
N PHE A 189 8.03 -22.28 3.79
CA PHE A 189 7.53 -22.88 2.55
C PHE A 189 7.28 -21.83 1.48
N ASP A 190 7.67 -22.17 0.26
CA ASP A 190 7.42 -21.42 -0.95
C ASP A 190 6.43 -22.19 -1.83
N VAL A 191 5.33 -21.55 -2.21
CA VAL A 191 4.32 -22.08 -3.13
C VAL A 191 4.47 -21.35 -4.46
N ARG A 192 4.97 -22.04 -5.49
CA ARG A 192 5.27 -21.46 -6.81
C ARG A 192 4.25 -21.86 -7.86
N VAL A 193 3.72 -20.88 -8.58
CA VAL A 193 2.73 -21.05 -9.64
C VAL A 193 2.98 -20.10 -10.82
N HIS A 194 2.36 -20.38 -11.99
CA HIS A 194 2.45 -19.54 -13.19
C HIS A 194 1.08 -19.03 -13.70
N GLY A 195 0.00 -19.43 -13.07
CA GLY A 195 -1.39 -19.10 -13.44
C GLY A 195 -2.28 -20.25 -12.99
N THR A 196 -2.77 -20.14 -11.77
CA THR A 196 -3.26 -21.30 -11.01
C THR A 196 -4.31 -20.81 -10.02
N THR A 197 -5.32 -21.64 -9.80
CA THR A 197 -6.33 -21.41 -8.77
C THR A 197 -6.11 -22.38 -7.61
N PHE A 198 -5.84 -21.88 -6.41
CA PHE A 198 -5.49 -22.70 -5.25
C PHE A 198 -5.79 -21.99 -3.93
N ASN A 199 -5.88 -22.76 -2.85
CA ASN A 199 -6.04 -22.26 -1.48
C ASN A 199 -4.79 -22.56 -0.66
N VAL A 200 -4.37 -21.62 0.17
CA VAL A 200 -3.29 -21.79 1.14
C VAL A 200 -3.84 -21.49 2.52
N ALA A 201 -3.85 -22.48 3.40
CA ALA A 201 -4.16 -22.31 4.83
C ALA A 201 -2.85 -22.44 5.63
N ALA A 202 -2.38 -21.31 6.17
CA ALA A 202 -1.11 -21.17 6.86
C ALA A 202 -1.28 -20.41 8.19
N ARG A 203 -2.30 -20.79 8.97
CA ARG A 203 -2.62 -20.17 10.26
C ARG A 203 -1.55 -20.49 11.31
N ASP A 204 -1.17 -19.50 12.11
CA ASP A 204 -0.06 -19.66 13.08
C ASP A 204 -0.34 -20.71 14.15
N ASN A 205 -1.60 -20.90 14.54
CA ASN A 205 -2.06 -21.89 15.50
C ASN A 205 -2.19 -23.33 14.95
N GLU A 206 -2.02 -23.52 13.62
CA GLU A 206 -2.07 -24.84 13.01
C GLU A 206 -0.65 -25.41 12.83
N PRO A 207 -0.43 -26.73 13.09
CA PRO A 207 0.89 -27.35 12.97
C PRO A 207 1.35 -27.53 11.51
N ASN A 208 0.41 -27.46 10.56
CA ASN A 208 0.66 -27.67 9.14
C ASN A 208 0.22 -26.48 8.32
N ILE A 209 0.86 -26.32 7.16
CA ILE A 209 0.37 -25.47 6.07
C ILE A 209 -0.28 -26.41 5.06
N ASN A 210 -1.51 -26.10 4.65
CA ASN A 210 -2.24 -26.87 3.65
C ASN A 210 -2.35 -26.07 2.35
N VAL A 211 -1.88 -26.64 1.24
CA VAL A 211 -1.96 -26.04 -0.09
C VAL A 211 -2.85 -26.93 -0.97
N SER A 212 -4.07 -26.50 -1.27
CA SER A 212 -5.07 -27.24 -2.02
C SER A 212 -5.18 -26.71 -3.44
N LEU A 213 -4.97 -27.53 -4.45
CA LEU A 213 -4.94 -27.14 -5.85
C LEU A 213 -6.27 -27.42 -6.55
N LEU A 214 -6.90 -26.38 -7.08
CA LEU A 214 -8.16 -26.48 -7.83
C LEU A 214 -7.91 -26.57 -9.32
N SER A 215 -7.08 -25.71 -9.90
CA SER A 215 -6.74 -25.74 -11.33
C SER A 215 -5.32 -25.26 -11.58
N GLY A 216 -4.68 -25.78 -12.63
CA GLY A 216 -3.31 -25.43 -13.01
C GLY A 216 -2.27 -26.36 -12.42
N SER A 217 -1.16 -25.81 -11.93
CA SER A 217 -0.03 -26.57 -11.36
C SER A 217 0.64 -25.78 -10.25
N VAL A 218 0.95 -26.46 -9.17
CA VAL A 218 1.64 -25.87 -7.99
C VAL A 218 2.89 -26.70 -7.69
N VAL A 219 3.98 -26.00 -7.39
CA VAL A 219 5.17 -26.60 -6.77
C VAL A 219 5.30 -26.01 -5.37
N VAL A 220 5.27 -26.86 -4.36
CA VAL A 220 5.53 -26.48 -2.97
C VAL A 220 6.95 -26.89 -2.62
N ALA A 221 7.73 -25.98 -2.05
CA ALA A 221 9.11 -26.25 -1.69
C ALA A 221 9.43 -25.76 -0.27
N ASN A 222 10.35 -26.45 0.39
CA ASN A 222 10.98 -26.05 1.64
C ASN A 222 12.49 -26.31 1.53
N GLY A 223 13.26 -25.29 1.13
CA GLY A 223 14.70 -25.43 0.94
C GLY A 223 15.08 -26.60 0.01
N SER A 224 15.40 -27.75 0.60
CA SER A 224 15.91 -28.94 -0.10
C SER A 224 14.82 -29.87 -0.64
N VAL A 225 13.58 -29.76 -0.14
CA VAL A 225 12.46 -30.64 -0.54
C VAL A 225 11.48 -29.87 -1.40
N SER A 226 11.09 -30.45 -2.54
CA SER A 226 10.02 -29.91 -3.37
C SER A 226 9.05 -30.98 -3.82
N LYS A 227 7.77 -30.60 -3.92
CA LYS A 227 6.69 -31.47 -4.40
C LYS A 227 5.82 -30.70 -5.37
N LYS A 228 5.53 -31.31 -6.53
CA LYS A 228 4.52 -30.84 -7.48
C LYS A 228 3.20 -31.51 -7.14
N ILE A 229 2.11 -30.73 -7.10
CA ILE A 229 0.75 -31.23 -6.93
C ILE A 229 -0.08 -30.95 -8.17
N VAL A 230 -1.09 -31.77 -8.38
CA VAL A 230 -2.05 -31.69 -9.51
C VAL A 230 -3.45 -31.33 -8.97
N PRO A 231 -4.37 -30.86 -9.82
CA PRO A 231 -5.74 -30.56 -9.41
C PRO A 231 -6.41 -31.73 -8.67
N GLY A 232 -7.09 -31.41 -7.55
CA GLY A 232 -7.69 -32.37 -6.62
C GLY A 232 -6.76 -32.85 -5.52
N GLU A 233 -5.51 -32.38 -5.48
CA GLU A 233 -4.55 -32.73 -4.43
C GLU A 233 -4.33 -31.57 -3.44
N THR A 234 -3.98 -31.94 -2.22
CA THR A 234 -3.52 -31.04 -1.16
C THR A 234 -2.13 -31.44 -0.71
N ALA A 235 -1.18 -30.49 -0.74
CA ALA A 235 0.09 -30.63 -0.05
C ALA A 235 -0.08 -30.23 1.42
N VAL A 236 0.30 -31.15 2.32
CA VAL A 236 0.35 -30.95 3.77
C VAL A 236 1.81 -30.76 4.18
N CYS A 237 2.12 -29.55 4.61
CA CYS A 237 3.49 -29.12 4.93
C CYS A 237 3.65 -28.99 6.44
N SER A 238 4.43 -29.84 7.06
CA SER A 238 4.67 -29.82 8.51
C SER A 238 5.61 -28.67 8.88
N LYS A 239 5.16 -27.73 9.68
CA LYS A 239 5.98 -26.59 10.14
C LYS A 239 7.18 -27.03 10.98
N SER A 240 7.02 -28.07 11.79
CA SER A 240 8.07 -28.57 12.68
C SER A 240 9.09 -29.47 12.00
N GLN A 241 8.62 -30.33 11.06
CA GLN A 241 9.47 -31.31 10.39
C GLN A 241 10.01 -30.84 9.04
N GLY A 242 9.42 -29.78 8.47
CA GLY A 242 9.76 -29.33 7.11
C GLY A 242 9.36 -30.31 6.01
N SER A 243 8.62 -31.38 6.32
CA SER A 243 8.19 -32.41 5.36
C SER A 243 6.98 -31.95 4.56
N ILE A 244 6.87 -32.46 3.32
CA ILE A 244 5.75 -32.19 2.42
C ILE A 244 5.14 -33.54 2.02
N LEU A 245 3.88 -33.75 2.42
CA LEU A 245 3.07 -34.91 2.05
C LEU A 245 1.97 -34.48 1.08
N THR A 246 1.65 -35.30 0.09
CA THR A 246 0.55 -35.06 -0.83
C THR A 246 -0.58 -36.05 -0.57
N LYS A 247 -1.82 -35.58 -0.59
CA LYS A 247 -3.01 -36.42 -0.47
C LYS A 247 -4.10 -35.93 -1.40
N LYS A 248 -4.88 -36.84 -1.96
CA LYS A 248 -6.16 -36.49 -2.58
C LYS A 248 -7.12 -36.01 -1.51
N ASN A 249 -7.78 -34.89 -1.76
CA ASN A 249 -8.68 -34.27 -0.78
C ASN A 249 -9.79 -33.54 -1.53
N ASP A 250 -10.86 -33.21 -0.82
CA ASP A 250 -11.88 -32.30 -1.32
C ASP A 250 -11.31 -30.85 -1.32
N VAL A 251 -10.66 -30.51 -2.43
CA VAL A 251 -10.06 -29.17 -2.61
C VAL A 251 -11.13 -28.09 -2.77
N LEU A 252 -12.34 -28.45 -3.22
CA LEU A 252 -13.46 -27.54 -3.29
C LEU A 252 -13.90 -27.17 -1.87
N PHE A 253 -13.97 -28.12 -0.96
CA PHE A 253 -14.21 -27.85 0.45
C PHE A 253 -13.16 -26.92 1.06
N ALA A 254 -11.88 -27.10 0.73
CA ALA A 254 -10.83 -26.23 1.24
C ALA A 254 -10.95 -24.77 0.78
N ALA A 255 -11.51 -24.55 -0.42
CA ALA A 255 -11.61 -23.24 -1.06
C ALA A 255 -13.02 -22.61 -1.01
N MET A 256 -14.03 -23.36 -0.54
CA MET A 256 -15.44 -22.96 -0.62
C MET A 256 -15.73 -21.62 0.07
N TRP A 257 -15.01 -21.32 1.13
CA TRP A 257 -15.17 -20.09 1.90
C TRP A 257 -14.93 -18.81 1.08
N ALA A 258 -14.18 -18.91 -0.03
CA ALA A 258 -13.90 -17.79 -0.92
C ALA A 258 -15.02 -17.55 -1.95
N ASN A 259 -15.98 -18.46 -2.08
CA ASN A 259 -17.10 -18.30 -2.99
C ASN A 259 -18.12 -17.27 -2.44
N GLU A 260 -18.89 -16.65 -3.35
CA GLU A 260 -19.98 -15.73 -3.00
C GLU A 260 -21.25 -16.49 -2.54
N SER A 261 -21.38 -17.73 -2.96
CA SER A 261 -22.48 -18.61 -2.54
C SER A 261 -22.06 -20.07 -2.56
N ILE A 262 -22.71 -20.87 -1.73
CA ILE A 262 -22.60 -22.32 -1.75
C ILE A 262 -23.99 -22.90 -1.92
N HIS A 263 -24.12 -23.85 -2.84
CA HIS A 263 -25.31 -24.67 -2.99
C HIS A 263 -25.08 -26.06 -2.41
N PHE A 264 -25.94 -26.46 -1.49
CA PHE A 264 -25.97 -27.80 -0.92
C PHE A 264 -27.14 -28.57 -1.52
N GLU A 265 -26.88 -29.77 -2.02
CA GLU A 265 -27.87 -30.67 -2.56
C GLU A 265 -27.83 -31.99 -1.80
N ARG A 266 -28.96 -32.34 -1.15
CA ARG A 266 -29.15 -33.59 -0.40
C ARG A 266 -27.97 -33.91 0.55
N LYS A 267 -27.53 -32.94 1.34
CA LYS A 267 -26.47 -33.08 2.33
C LYS A 267 -27.06 -33.43 3.71
N SER A 268 -26.45 -34.40 4.40
CA SER A 268 -26.77 -34.68 5.80
C SER A 268 -26.38 -33.55 6.71
N ILE A 269 -27.01 -33.44 7.90
CA ILE A 269 -26.65 -32.40 8.89
C ILE A 269 -25.17 -32.52 9.31
N LYS A 270 -24.63 -33.73 9.37
CA LYS A 270 -23.23 -34.01 9.70
C LYS A 270 -22.25 -33.51 8.63
N GLU A 271 -22.62 -33.62 7.35
CA GLU A 271 -21.86 -33.02 6.27
C GLU A 271 -21.99 -31.47 6.31
N LEU A 272 -23.22 -30.97 6.45
CA LEU A 272 -23.51 -29.54 6.54
C LEU A 272 -22.75 -28.86 7.66
N SER A 273 -22.72 -29.45 8.86
CA SER A 273 -22.00 -28.87 10.00
C SER A 273 -20.52 -28.64 9.72
N LYS A 274 -19.88 -29.51 8.96
CA LYS A 274 -18.47 -29.34 8.54
C LYS A 274 -18.32 -28.15 7.58
N TYR A 275 -19.24 -28.05 6.59
CA TYR A 275 -19.23 -26.96 5.62
C TYR A 275 -19.55 -25.62 6.26
N LEU A 276 -20.59 -25.56 7.12
CA LEU A 276 -20.99 -24.36 7.82
C LEU A 276 -19.90 -23.90 8.83
N SER A 277 -19.28 -24.85 9.55
CA SER A 277 -18.14 -24.53 10.42
C SER A 277 -17.00 -23.85 9.65
N LYS A 278 -16.68 -24.34 8.46
CA LYS A 278 -15.63 -23.76 7.59
C LYS A 278 -16.06 -22.42 7.00
N TRP A 279 -17.34 -22.30 6.61
CA TRP A 279 -17.87 -21.08 5.98
C TRP A 279 -17.94 -19.91 6.94
N TYR A 280 -18.44 -20.16 8.15
CA TYR A 280 -18.60 -19.12 9.18
C TYR A 280 -17.39 -18.99 10.12
N GLY A 281 -16.41 -19.89 10.04
CA GLY A 281 -15.26 -19.87 10.93
C GLY A 281 -15.59 -20.25 12.37
N VAL A 282 -16.69 -20.99 12.60
CA VAL A 282 -17.19 -21.39 13.91
C VAL A 282 -17.12 -22.89 14.11
N LYS A 283 -17.08 -23.34 15.37
CA LYS A 283 -17.17 -24.76 15.70
C LYS A 283 -18.66 -25.12 15.94
N ILE A 284 -19.22 -25.95 15.06
CA ILE A 284 -20.58 -26.48 15.21
C ILE A 284 -20.48 -27.86 15.88
N ILE A 285 -21.18 -28.03 16.97
CA ILE A 285 -21.30 -29.28 17.72
C ILE A 285 -22.71 -29.78 17.54
N LEU A 286 -22.88 -30.96 16.97
CA LEU A 286 -24.18 -31.59 16.76
C LEU A 286 -24.62 -32.34 18.02
N ASP A 287 -25.91 -32.23 18.34
CA ASP A 287 -26.52 -33.09 19.34
C ASP A 287 -26.54 -34.54 18.83
N PRO A 288 -26.13 -35.54 19.64
CA PRO A 288 -26.15 -36.95 19.25
C PRO A 288 -27.55 -37.50 18.88
N LEU A 289 -28.62 -36.80 19.28
CA LEU A 289 -30.00 -37.18 18.97
C LEU A 289 -30.49 -36.73 17.60
N ILE A 290 -29.73 -35.96 16.87
CA ILE A 290 -30.11 -35.50 15.50
C ILE A 290 -30.11 -36.70 14.56
N PRO A 291 -31.20 -36.97 13.82
CA PRO A 291 -31.27 -38.04 12.85
C PRO A 291 -30.23 -37.87 11.73
N GLU A 292 -29.48 -38.93 11.41
CA GLU A 292 -28.44 -38.87 10.36
C GLU A 292 -29.01 -39.08 8.94
N ASP A 293 -30.24 -39.55 8.81
CA ASP A 293 -30.90 -39.90 7.54
C ASP A 293 -31.55 -38.70 6.83
N GLN A 294 -31.74 -37.59 7.54
CA GLN A 294 -32.29 -36.38 6.94
C GLN A 294 -31.25 -35.66 6.08
N THR A 295 -31.70 -35.27 4.86
CA THR A 295 -30.86 -34.50 3.94
C THR A 295 -31.53 -33.16 3.59
N TYR A 296 -30.72 -32.16 3.38
CA TYR A 296 -31.12 -30.79 3.13
C TYR A 296 -30.60 -30.28 1.79
N THR A 297 -31.42 -29.46 1.10
CA THR A 297 -31.04 -28.79 -0.15
C THR A 297 -31.32 -27.31 0.03
N PHE A 298 -30.29 -26.49 0.02
CA PHE A 298 -30.41 -25.04 0.11
C PHE A 298 -29.12 -24.36 -0.36
N SER A 299 -29.17 -23.04 -0.51
CA SER A 299 -28.00 -22.23 -0.84
C SER A 299 -27.78 -21.19 0.24
N ILE A 300 -26.52 -20.94 0.59
CA ILE A 300 -26.11 -19.82 1.44
C ILE A 300 -25.29 -18.83 0.63
N ARG A 301 -25.43 -17.55 0.93
CA ARG A 301 -24.63 -16.45 0.36
C ARG A 301 -24.02 -15.61 1.47
N HIS A 302 -24.79 -14.66 1.97
CA HIS A 302 -24.37 -13.69 2.99
C HIS A 302 -25.24 -13.74 4.25
N GLU A 303 -26.17 -14.70 4.31
CA GLU A 303 -27.03 -14.88 5.47
C GLU A 303 -26.16 -15.16 6.72
N PRO A 304 -26.44 -14.52 7.87
CA PRO A 304 -25.79 -14.86 9.12
C PRO A 304 -26.17 -16.26 9.58
N LEU A 305 -25.34 -16.87 10.43
CA LEU A 305 -25.54 -18.25 10.85
C LEU A 305 -26.88 -18.46 11.59
N GLU A 306 -27.38 -17.43 12.25
CA GLU A 306 -28.63 -17.42 13.02
C GLU A 306 -29.88 -17.54 12.13
N GLU A 307 -29.74 -17.29 10.81
CA GLU A 307 -30.84 -17.37 9.85
C GLU A 307 -30.89 -18.69 9.06
N ILE A 308 -29.95 -19.61 9.32
CA ILE A 308 -29.81 -20.90 8.65
C ILE A 308 -30.25 -22.05 9.60
#